data_64d7206ec96ec6a15f3c7783125b5e79
#
_entry.id   64d7206ec96ec6a15f3c7783125b5e79
#
_cell.length_a   1.000
_cell.length_b   1.000
_cell.length_c   1.000
_cell.angle_alpha   90.00
_cell.angle_beta   90.00
_cell.angle_gamma   90.00
#
_symmetry.space_group_name_H-M   'P 1'
#
loop_
_entity.id
_entity.type
_entity.pdbx_description
1 polymer ?
#
loop_
_entity_poly.entity_id
_entity_poly.type
_entity_poly.pdbx_seq_one_letter_code
_entity_poly.pdbx_strand_id
1 'polypeptide(L)'
;SNGVIKIVCATVAFGMGIDIPCIRYVIHVDPPHTFDDYSQQTGRCSRDGERADAYLIYLPETLRKATWLISQTTKNPDRLHIKLMKLKQFHAFCKSNTCLRTQLLGYFNEKYPKSNCGSCNICLGKLTR
;
A
#
# COMPACT_ATOMS: atom_id res chain seq x y z
N SER A 1 1.29 -27.39 -9.18
CA SER A 1 2.50 -26.95 -8.45
C SER A 1 2.38 -27.44 -7.02
N ASN A 2 3.32 -28.25 -6.57
CA ASN A 2 3.30 -28.94 -5.26
C ASN A 2 3.66 -28.00 -4.09
N GLY A 3 3.05 -26.84 -3.95
CA GLY A 3 3.03 -26.04 -2.73
C GLY A 3 4.36 -25.75 -2.00
N VAL A 4 5.50 -25.77 -2.70
CA VAL A 4 6.82 -25.69 -2.07
C VAL A 4 7.31 -24.24 -1.91
N ILE A 5 6.86 -23.29 -2.71
CA ILE A 5 7.28 -21.88 -2.61
C ILE A 5 6.44 -21.18 -1.55
N LYS A 6 7.06 -20.85 -0.43
CA LYS A 6 6.41 -20.17 0.71
C LYS A 6 6.57 -18.65 0.66
N ILE A 7 7.64 -18.16 0.06
CA ILE A 7 7.98 -16.73 0.01
C ILE A 7 8.44 -16.38 -1.40
N VAL A 8 7.93 -15.29 -1.94
CA VAL A 8 8.34 -14.73 -3.24
C VAL A 8 8.77 -13.29 -3.02
N CYS A 9 9.99 -12.96 -3.41
CA CYS A 9 10.47 -11.59 -3.49
C CYS A 9 10.30 -11.11 -4.93
N ALA A 10 9.66 -9.97 -5.11
CA ALA A 10 9.30 -9.50 -6.43
C ALA A 10 9.32 -7.97 -6.54
N THR A 11 9.53 -7.47 -7.74
CA THR A 11 9.27 -6.08 -8.09
C THR A 11 7.79 -5.89 -8.45
N VAL A 12 7.35 -4.64 -8.59
CA VAL A 12 5.97 -4.30 -9.00
C VAL A 12 5.57 -5.00 -10.30
N ALA A 13 6.51 -5.13 -11.24
CA ALA A 13 6.27 -5.80 -12.52
C ALA A 13 5.90 -7.29 -12.39
N PHE A 14 6.43 -7.97 -11.40
CA PHE A 14 6.11 -9.38 -11.14
C PHE A 14 4.65 -9.59 -10.73
N GLY A 15 4.06 -8.59 -10.08
CA GLY A 15 2.67 -8.67 -9.65
C GLY A 15 1.64 -8.66 -10.79
N MET A 16 1.98 -8.22 -12.01
CA MET A 16 1.07 -8.23 -13.14
C MET A 16 1.00 -9.64 -13.73
N GLY A 17 -0.19 -10.25 -13.66
CA GLY A 17 -0.45 -11.58 -14.25
C GLY A 17 -0.28 -12.79 -13.33
N ILE A 18 0.09 -12.58 -12.05
CA ILE A 18 0.12 -13.68 -11.09
C ILE A 18 -1.24 -13.81 -10.42
N ASP A 19 -1.83 -14.98 -10.58
CA ASP A 19 -3.08 -15.38 -9.92
C ASP A 19 -2.78 -16.52 -8.93
N ILE A 20 -2.38 -16.14 -7.72
CA ILE A 20 -2.16 -17.07 -6.61
C ILE A 20 -3.25 -16.80 -5.57
N PRO A 21 -4.23 -17.69 -5.41
CA PRO A 21 -5.39 -17.43 -4.55
C PRO A 21 -5.04 -17.38 -3.06
N CYS A 22 -3.98 -18.06 -2.63
CA CYS A 22 -3.65 -18.29 -1.23
C CYS A 22 -2.56 -17.37 -0.66
N ILE A 23 -2.40 -16.15 -1.18
CA ILE A 23 -1.45 -15.18 -0.60
C ILE A 23 -2.01 -14.68 0.73
N ARG A 24 -1.28 -14.92 1.82
CA ARG A 24 -1.65 -14.54 3.19
C ARG A 24 -0.96 -13.27 3.67
N TYR A 25 0.18 -12.95 3.09
CA TYR A 25 0.97 -11.77 3.49
C TYR A 25 1.48 -11.04 2.26
N VAL A 26 1.30 -9.72 2.24
CA VAL A 26 2.03 -8.83 1.34
C VAL A 26 2.85 -7.87 2.18
N ILE A 27 4.15 -7.82 1.93
CA ILE A 27 5.08 -6.98 2.66
C ILE A 27 5.72 -6.02 1.67
N HIS A 28 5.42 -4.73 1.82
CA HIS A 28 6.05 -3.66 1.06
C HIS A 28 7.31 -3.22 1.81
N VAL A 29 8.47 -3.55 1.27
CA VAL A 29 9.77 -3.10 1.81
C VAL A 29 9.97 -1.61 1.52
N ASP A 30 9.60 -1.18 0.30
CA ASP A 30 9.44 0.23 -0.05
C ASP A 30 7.96 0.55 -0.27
N PRO A 31 7.44 1.63 0.33
CA PRO A 31 6.06 2.02 0.15
C PRO A 31 5.72 2.31 -1.32
N PRO A 32 4.54 1.91 -1.78
CA PRO A 32 3.99 2.40 -3.03
C PRO A 32 3.89 3.93 -3.04
N HIS A 33 3.85 4.52 -4.21
CA HIS A 33 3.81 5.99 -4.33
C HIS A 33 2.39 6.56 -4.27
N THR A 34 1.38 5.71 -4.45
CA THR A 34 -0.02 6.14 -4.51
C THR A 34 -0.95 5.13 -3.83
N PHE A 35 -2.16 5.58 -3.48
CA PHE A 35 -3.23 4.68 -3.01
C PHE A 35 -3.64 3.66 -4.07
N ASP A 36 -3.63 4.07 -5.34
CA ASP A 36 -3.97 3.19 -6.46
C ASP A 36 -3.00 2.00 -6.52
N ASP A 37 -1.69 2.27 -6.47
CA ASP A 37 -0.65 1.25 -6.45
C ASP A 37 -0.76 0.34 -5.22
N TYR A 38 -0.96 0.93 -4.04
CA TYR A 38 -1.13 0.19 -2.80
C TYR A 38 -2.33 -0.75 -2.85
N SER A 39 -3.49 -0.23 -3.28
CA SER A 39 -4.71 -1.02 -3.41
C SER A 39 -4.56 -2.16 -4.42
N GLN A 40 -3.93 -1.90 -5.56
CA GLN A 40 -3.67 -2.91 -6.58
C GLN A 40 -2.74 -4.02 -6.06
N GLN A 41 -1.70 -3.65 -5.32
CA GLN A 41 -0.73 -4.61 -4.79
C GLN A 41 -1.30 -5.43 -3.63
N THR A 42 -2.02 -4.81 -2.71
CA THR A 42 -2.67 -5.52 -1.59
C THR A 42 -3.89 -6.31 -2.04
N GLY A 43 -4.59 -5.90 -3.08
CA GLY A 43 -5.72 -6.62 -3.67
C GLY A 43 -5.35 -7.98 -4.28
N ARG A 44 -4.08 -8.36 -4.26
CA ARG A 44 -3.60 -9.70 -4.65
C ARG A 44 -3.70 -10.72 -3.52
N CYS A 45 -3.84 -10.26 -2.28
CA CYS A 45 -4.08 -11.12 -1.13
C CYS A 45 -5.51 -11.63 -1.11
N SER A 46 -5.70 -12.79 -0.46
CA SER A 46 -7.02 -13.25 -0.04
C SER A 46 -8.04 -13.42 -1.18
N ARG A 47 -7.61 -13.83 -2.36
CA ARG A 47 -8.53 -14.08 -3.47
C ARG A 47 -9.44 -15.29 -3.24
N ASP A 48 -9.09 -16.12 -2.29
CA ASP A 48 -9.91 -17.26 -1.81
C ASP A 48 -10.87 -16.86 -0.68
N GLY A 49 -10.93 -15.58 -0.29
CA GLY A 49 -11.78 -15.06 0.78
C GLY A 49 -11.25 -15.26 2.19
N GLU A 50 -10.12 -15.95 2.36
CA GLU A 50 -9.50 -16.14 3.65
C GLU A 50 -8.73 -14.89 4.12
N ARG A 51 -8.54 -14.75 5.43
CA ARG A 51 -7.83 -13.59 5.99
C ARG A 51 -6.40 -13.49 5.44
N ALA A 52 -6.01 -12.27 5.07
CA ALA A 52 -4.65 -11.91 4.73
C ALA A 52 -4.28 -10.56 5.33
N ASP A 53 -3.00 -10.37 5.59
CA ASP A 53 -2.47 -9.14 6.20
C ASP A 53 -1.49 -8.45 5.24
N ALA A 54 -1.59 -7.12 5.12
CA ALA A 54 -0.66 -6.29 4.39
C ALA A 54 0.21 -5.49 5.36
N TYR A 55 1.51 -5.59 5.17
CA TYR A 55 2.52 -4.86 5.95
C TYR A 55 3.22 -3.84 5.07
N LEU A 56 3.46 -2.67 5.61
CA LEU A 56 4.17 -1.60 4.91
C LEU A 56 5.28 -1.09 5.83
N ILE A 57 6.53 -1.24 5.39
CA ILE A 57 7.70 -0.73 6.08
C ILE A 57 7.90 0.72 5.65
N TYR A 58 7.74 1.65 6.58
CA TYR A 58 7.88 3.07 6.32
C TYR A 58 9.14 3.61 7.00
N LEU A 59 10.02 4.21 6.21
CA LEU A 59 11.22 4.88 6.69
C LEU A 59 11.12 6.39 6.41
N PRO A 60 11.65 7.26 7.30
CA PRO A 60 11.57 8.71 7.12
C PRO A 60 12.15 9.23 5.80
N GLU A 61 13.19 8.60 5.29
CA GLU A 61 13.86 8.96 4.03
C GLU A 61 13.10 8.52 2.77
N THR A 62 12.10 7.66 2.90
CA THR A 62 11.35 7.10 1.75
C THR A 62 10.70 8.21 0.91
N LEU A 63 10.08 9.20 1.56
CA LEU A 63 9.47 10.33 0.86
C LEU A 63 10.49 11.11 0.01
N ARG A 64 11.67 11.37 0.58
CA ARG A 64 12.73 12.11 -0.12
C ARG A 64 13.24 11.35 -1.34
N LYS A 65 13.50 10.05 -1.19
CA LYS A 65 13.93 9.17 -2.30
C LYS A 65 12.89 9.12 -3.40
N ALA A 66 11.62 8.88 -3.05
CA ALA A 66 10.52 8.82 -4.00
C ALA A 66 10.31 10.16 -4.73
N THR A 67 10.36 11.28 -4.01
CA THR A 67 10.26 12.63 -4.59
C THR A 67 11.37 12.86 -5.61
N TRP A 68 12.62 12.54 -5.26
CA TRP A 68 13.76 12.67 -6.16
C TRP A 68 13.58 11.83 -7.42
N LEU A 69 13.24 10.53 -7.28
CA LEU A 69 13.03 9.62 -8.40
C LEU A 69 11.93 10.09 -9.35
N ILE A 70 10.79 10.51 -8.83
CA ILE A 70 9.66 11.03 -9.61
C ILE A 70 10.08 12.30 -10.38
N SER A 71 10.85 13.19 -9.73
CA SER A 71 11.34 14.42 -10.36
C SER A 71 12.32 14.13 -11.50
N GLN A 72 13.17 13.12 -11.39
CA GLN A 72 14.09 12.72 -12.45
C GLN A 72 13.40 12.06 -13.65
N THR A 73 12.35 11.31 -13.40
CA THR A 73 11.68 10.48 -14.43
C THR A 73 10.49 11.17 -15.10
N THR A 74 10.01 12.29 -14.56
CA THR A 74 8.80 12.98 -15.06
C THR A 74 9.16 14.38 -15.58
N LYS A 75 9.21 14.52 -16.91
CA LYS A 75 9.59 15.79 -17.56
C LYS A 75 8.45 16.80 -17.66
N ASN A 76 7.19 16.34 -17.77
CA ASN A 76 6.04 17.22 -17.88
C ASN A 76 5.68 17.82 -16.52
N PRO A 77 5.61 19.17 -16.38
CA PRO A 77 5.39 19.84 -15.09
C PRO A 77 4.04 19.51 -14.46
N ASP A 78 2.97 19.43 -15.26
CA ASP A 78 1.62 19.14 -14.73
C ASP A 78 1.53 17.71 -14.20
N ARG A 79 2.09 16.76 -14.95
CA ARG A 79 2.18 15.37 -14.51
C ARG A 79 3.06 15.21 -13.27
N LEU A 80 4.16 15.95 -13.20
CA LEU A 80 5.03 15.97 -12.02
C LEU A 80 4.28 16.46 -10.80
N HIS A 81 3.56 17.56 -10.92
CA HIS A 81 2.74 18.10 -9.83
C HIS A 81 1.72 17.08 -9.31
N ILE A 82 0.96 16.46 -10.21
CA ILE A 82 -0.02 15.44 -9.85
C ILE A 82 0.63 14.24 -9.13
N LYS A 83 1.74 13.72 -9.65
CA LYS A 83 2.46 12.61 -9.02
C LYS A 83 2.97 12.95 -7.63
N LEU A 84 3.52 14.14 -7.45
CA LEU A 84 4.02 14.59 -6.15
C LEU A 84 2.88 14.83 -5.15
N MET A 85 1.72 15.32 -5.60
CA MET A 85 0.53 15.42 -4.76
C MET A 85 0.06 14.05 -4.27
N LYS A 86 -0.09 13.08 -5.18
CA LYS A 86 -0.49 11.70 -4.84
C LYS A 86 0.52 11.06 -3.88
N LEU A 87 1.82 11.24 -4.12
CA LEU A 87 2.87 10.75 -3.23
C LEU A 87 2.73 11.33 -1.82
N LYS A 88 2.60 12.64 -1.68
CA LYS A 88 2.43 13.30 -0.38
C LYS A 88 1.19 12.81 0.36
N GLN A 89 0.08 12.64 -0.36
CA GLN A 89 -1.17 12.14 0.19
C GLN A 89 -1.01 10.72 0.74
N PHE A 90 -0.35 9.82 0.00
CA PHE A 90 -0.09 8.46 0.45
C PHE A 90 0.88 8.42 1.65
N HIS A 91 1.90 9.28 1.67
CA HIS A 91 2.80 9.40 2.82
C HIS A 91 2.11 9.94 4.08
N ALA A 92 1.15 10.85 3.94
CA ALA A 92 0.32 11.28 5.06
C ALA A 92 -0.50 10.12 5.64
N PHE A 93 -1.06 9.26 4.79
CA PHE A 93 -1.72 8.02 5.19
C PHE A 93 -0.79 7.09 5.98
N CYS A 94 0.45 6.88 5.51
CA CYS A 94 1.43 6.02 6.20
C CYS A 94 1.78 6.51 7.62
N LYS A 95 1.69 7.82 7.86
CA LYS A 95 1.96 8.46 9.16
C LYS A 95 0.73 8.71 10.01
N SER A 96 -0.44 8.35 9.51
CA SER A 96 -1.71 8.68 10.15
C SER A 96 -1.91 7.94 11.48
N ASN A 97 -2.59 8.61 12.40
CA ASN A 97 -3.04 8.05 13.68
C ASN A 97 -4.54 7.70 13.67
N THR A 98 -5.20 7.76 12.53
CA THR A 98 -6.61 7.39 12.37
C THR A 98 -6.77 6.08 11.61
N CYS A 99 -7.95 5.48 11.66
CA CYS A 99 -8.20 4.19 11.03
C CYS A 99 -7.77 4.15 9.57
N LEU A 100 -6.83 3.27 9.24
CA LEU A 100 -6.28 3.16 7.89
C LEU A 100 -7.32 2.71 6.86
N ARG A 101 -8.22 1.80 7.24
CA ARG A 101 -9.27 1.33 6.35
C ARG A 101 -10.26 2.44 5.98
N THR A 102 -10.65 3.26 6.94
CA THR A 102 -11.53 4.41 6.66
C THR A 102 -10.90 5.39 5.69
N GLN A 103 -9.60 5.66 5.84
CA GLN A 103 -8.88 6.56 4.94
C GLN A 103 -8.73 5.98 3.53
N LEU A 104 -8.37 4.68 3.43
CA LEU A 104 -8.21 3.99 2.15
C LEU A 104 -9.54 3.99 1.37
N LEU A 105 -10.63 3.60 2.01
CA LEU A 105 -11.97 3.61 1.38
C LEU A 105 -12.42 5.02 1.03
N GLY A 106 -12.17 6.00 1.91
CA GLY A 106 -12.48 7.42 1.65
C GLY A 106 -11.76 7.97 0.42
N TYR A 107 -10.54 7.54 0.13
CA TYR A 107 -9.82 7.92 -1.09
C TYR A 107 -10.56 7.45 -2.36
N PHE A 108 -11.19 6.28 -2.31
CA PHE A 108 -12.01 5.73 -3.42
C PHE A 108 -13.49 6.15 -3.37
N ASN A 109 -13.82 7.18 -2.58
CA ASN A 109 -15.20 7.65 -2.36
C ASN A 109 -16.15 6.61 -1.76
N GLU A 110 -15.61 5.62 -1.07
CA GLU A 110 -16.38 4.64 -0.32
C GLU A 110 -16.46 5.01 1.15
N LYS A 111 -17.66 4.91 1.73
CA LYS A 111 -17.87 5.17 3.16
C LYS A 111 -17.73 3.86 3.94
N TYR A 112 -16.80 3.84 4.89
CA TYR A 112 -16.78 2.78 5.87
C TYR A 112 -17.81 3.08 6.98
N PRO A 113 -18.72 2.14 7.31
CA PRO A 113 -19.85 2.44 8.20
C PRO A 113 -19.47 2.65 9.67
N LYS A 114 -18.22 2.34 10.03
CA LYS A 114 -17.69 2.48 11.40
C LYS A 114 -16.51 3.43 11.42
N SER A 115 -16.31 4.11 12.54
CA SER A 115 -15.10 4.96 12.76
C SER A 115 -13.82 4.13 12.97
N ASN A 116 -13.96 2.86 13.29
CA ASN A 116 -12.88 1.94 13.67
C ASN A 116 -13.09 0.59 12.97
N CYS A 117 -12.08 0.09 12.25
CA CYS A 117 -12.19 -1.19 11.54
C CYS A 117 -11.86 -2.41 12.43
N GLY A 118 -11.30 -2.19 13.62
CA GLY A 118 -10.91 -3.26 14.56
C GLY A 118 -9.80 -4.19 14.05
N SER A 119 -9.15 -3.90 12.91
CA SER A 119 -8.18 -4.80 12.31
C SER A 119 -6.87 -4.15 11.85
N CYS A 120 -6.83 -2.84 11.60
CA CYS A 120 -5.56 -2.16 11.30
C CYS A 120 -4.75 -1.91 12.59
N ASN A 121 -3.44 -1.70 12.44
CA ASN A 121 -2.54 -1.46 13.57
C ASN A 121 -2.98 -0.28 14.46
N ILE A 122 -3.54 0.78 13.87
CA ILE A 122 -4.05 1.93 14.62
C ILE A 122 -5.23 1.51 15.51
N CYS A 123 -6.22 0.82 14.95
CA CYS A 123 -7.39 0.36 15.69
C CYS A 123 -7.07 -0.68 16.76
N LEU A 124 -6.02 -1.46 16.55
CA LEU A 124 -5.54 -2.46 17.51
C LEU A 124 -4.60 -1.88 18.57
N GLY A 125 -4.28 -0.57 18.50
CA GLY A 125 -3.31 0.06 19.41
C GLY A 125 -1.86 -0.46 19.22
N LYS A 126 -1.59 -1.13 18.10
CA LYS A 126 -0.26 -1.66 17.77
C LYS A 126 0.51 -0.58 17.01
N LEU A 127 1.10 0.36 17.73
CA LEU A 127 2.10 1.25 17.16
C LEU A 127 3.38 0.43 16.94
N THR A 128 3.56 -0.10 15.76
CA THR A 128 4.88 -0.53 15.30
C THR A 128 5.63 0.73 14.86
N ARG A 129 6.46 1.23 15.74
CA ARG A 129 7.51 2.20 15.41
C ARG A 129 8.72 1.46 14.89
#